data_ff99a7ecc4b063618fad642c5693d5bf
#
_entry.id   ff99a7ecc4b063618fad642c5693d5bf
#
_cell.length_a   1.000
_cell.length_b   1.000
_cell.length_c   1.000
_cell.angle_alpha   90.00
_cell.angle_beta   90.00
_cell.angle_gamma   90.00
#
_symmetry.space_group_name_H-M   'P 1'
#
loop_
_entity.id
_entity.type
_entity.pdbx_description
1 polymer ?
#
loop_
_entity_poly.entity_id
_entity_poly.type
_entity_poly.pdbx_seq_one_letter_code
_entity_poly.pdbx_strand_id
1 'polypeptide(L)'
;MVASARSSLLGDVFGLIAAVLWAATTVLIRATRLSTISAAKVLFYQLAVTAVILPIASSMLGEPGIVSITPLVILGLIYQSAIVSFASYLAWFWLLTRYLASRLSVFSFLTPLFGVVAGVVLLHEPLRPAFLGAVALVGLGIYLVNQTKS
;
A
#
# COMPACT_ATOMS: atom_id res chain seq x y z
N MET A 1 25.30 -2.52 15.13
CA MET A 1 25.30 -1.82 13.84
C MET A 1 25.03 -2.73 12.62
N VAL A 2 25.71 -3.85 12.46
CA VAL A 2 25.52 -4.76 11.29
C VAL A 2 24.16 -5.46 11.29
N ALA A 3 23.62 -5.85 12.43
CA ALA A 3 22.29 -6.46 12.55
C ALA A 3 21.16 -5.48 12.17
N SER A 4 21.28 -4.20 12.54
CA SER A 4 20.34 -3.15 12.18
C SER A 4 20.31 -2.87 10.68
N ALA A 5 21.46 -2.91 10.01
CA ALA A 5 21.55 -2.71 8.56
C ALA A 5 20.95 -3.89 7.77
N ARG A 6 21.13 -5.13 8.26
CA ARG A 6 20.52 -6.32 7.62
C ARG A 6 19.01 -6.35 7.77
N SER A 7 18.46 -5.98 8.91
CA SER A 7 17.01 -5.90 9.10
C SER A 7 16.38 -4.80 8.24
N SER A 8 17.08 -3.68 8.05
CA SER A 8 16.66 -2.61 7.15
C SER A 8 16.61 -3.07 5.69
N LEU A 9 17.69 -3.72 5.20
CA LEU A 9 17.74 -4.24 3.84
C LEU A 9 16.65 -5.29 3.56
N LEU A 10 16.36 -6.15 4.53
CA LEU A 10 15.31 -7.16 4.39
C LEU A 10 13.93 -6.49 4.29
N GLY A 11 13.68 -5.47 5.10
CA GLY A 11 12.47 -4.65 5.03
C GLY A 11 12.32 -3.95 3.67
N ASP A 12 13.41 -3.39 3.14
CA ASP A 12 13.41 -2.73 1.83
C ASP A 12 13.10 -3.73 0.70
N VAL A 13 13.67 -4.94 0.75
CA VAL A 13 13.37 -6.01 -0.22
C VAL A 13 11.90 -6.43 -0.16
N PHE A 14 11.34 -6.62 1.03
CA PHE A 14 9.91 -6.91 1.18
C PHE A 14 9.03 -5.76 0.68
N GLY A 15 9.43 -4.52 0.92
CA GLY A 15 8.75 -3.34 0.39
C GLY A 15 8.71 -3.32 -1.14
N LEU A 16 9.84 -3.64 -1.80
CA LEU A 16 9.90 -3.75 -3.26
C LEU A 16 9.02 -4.89 -3.79
N ILE A 17 9.05 -6.06 -3.16
CA ILE A 17 8.19 -7.19 -3.54
C ILE A 17 6.72 -6.80 -3.39
N ALA A 18 6.33 -6.16 -2.29
CA ALA A 18 4.97 -5.69 -2.08
C ALA A 18 4.53 -4.68 -3.14
N ALA A 19 5.41 -3.75 -3.55
CA ALA A 19 5.14 -2.79 -4.61
C ALA A 19 4.90 -3.47 -5.97
N VAL A 20 5.73 -4.46 -6.32
CA VAL A 20 5.57 -5.26 -7.56
C VAL A 20 4.25 -6.03 -7.53
N LEU A 21 3.92 -6.69 -6.42
CA LEU A 21 2.66 -7.44 -6.27
C LEU A 21 1.44 -6.50 -6.34
N TRP A 22 1.53 -5.31 -5.76
CA TRP A 22 0.49 -4.29 -5.86
C TRP A 22 0.27 -3.83 -7.31
N ALA A 23 1.36 -3.54 -8.02
CA ALA A 23 1.30 -3.17 -9.44
C ALA A 23 0.73 -4.33 -10.29
N ALA A 24 1.15 -5.56 -10.04
CA ALA A 24 0.63 -6.75 -10.71
C ALA A 24 -0.87 -6.92 -10.48
N THR A 25 -1.37 -6.70 -9.26
CA THR A 25 -2.80 -6.74 -8.93
C THR A 25 -3.58 -5.72 -9.77
N THR A 26 -3.08 -4.49 -9.87
CA THR A 26 -3.71 -3.42 -10.66
C THR A 26 -3.78 -3.78 -12.15
N VAL A 27 -2.68 -4.28 -12.70
CA VAL A 27 -2.61 -4.73 -14.11
C VAL A 27 -3.55 -5.92 -14.34
N LEU A 28 -3.55 -6.91 -13.44
CA LEU A 28 -4.37 -8.11 -13.55
C LEU A 28 -5.87 -7.77 -13.56
N ILE A 29 -6.32 -6.92 -12.64
CA ILE A 29 -7.72 -6.47 -12.60
C ILE A 29 -8.09 -5.79 -13.91
N ARG A 30 -7.20 -5.00 -14.47
CA ARG A 30 -7.47 -4.23 -15.69
C ARG A 30 -7.37 -5.08 -16.97
N ALA A 31 -6.42 -6.02 -17.02
CA ALA A 31 -6.18 -6.87 -18.18
C ALA A 31 -7.16 -8.05 -18.28
N THR A 32 -7.89 -8.36 -17.22
CA THR A 32 -8.82 -9.49 -17.17
C THR A 32 -10.27 -9.03 -17.07
N ARG A 33 -11.20 -9.98 -17.13
CA ARG A 33 -12.63 -9.74 -16.91
C ARG A 33 -12.97 -9.29 -15.47
N LEU A 34 -12.00 -9.25 -14.57
CA LEU A 34 -12.20 -8.75 -13.19
C LEU A 34 -12.66 -7.29 -13.19
N SER A 35 -12.26 -6.50 -14.19
CA SER A 35 -12.74 -5.11 -14.34
C SER A 35 -14.23 -4.99 -14.67
N THR A 36 -14.87 -6.05 -15.13
CA THR A 36 -16.32 -6.12 -15.41
C THR A 36 -17.13 -6.61 -14.22
N ILE A 37 -16.47 -7.17 -13.20
CA ILE A 37 -17.09 -7.63 -11.96
C ILE A 37 -17.19 -6.45 -10.99
N SER A 38 -18.22 -6.47 -10.13
CA SER A 38 -18.36 -5.40 -9.14
C SER A 38 -17.13 -5.32 -8.21
N ALA A 39 -16.68 -4.11 -7.93
CA ALA A 39 -15.53 -3.86 -7.04
C ALA A 39 -15.66 -4.55 -5.68
N ALA A 40 -16.89 -4.58 -5.14
CA ALA A 40 -17.18 -5.27 -3.88
C ALA A 40 -16.91 -6.78 -3.94
N LYS A 41 -17.25 -7.45 -5.06
CA LYS A 41 -16.96 -8.89 -5.23
C LYS A 41 -15.45 -9.15 -5.33
N VAL A 42 -14.73 -8.34 -6.10
CA VAL A 42 -13.27 -8.46 -6.23
C VAL A 42 -12.61 -8.30 -4.87
N LEU A 43 -12.98 -7.27 -4.11
CA LEU A 43 -12.49 -7.03 -2.77
C LEU A 43 -12.82 -8.18 -1.82
N PHE A 44 -14.07 -8.67 -1.85
CA PHE A 44 -14.50 -9.78 -0.98
C PHE A 44 -13.65 -11.03 -1.19
N TYR A 45 -13.43 -11.45 -2.44
CA TYR A 45 -12.59 -12.62 -2.73
C TYR A 45 -11.14 -12.41 -2.29
N GLN A 46 -10.60 -11.21 -2.51
CA GLN A 46 -9.24 -10.88 -2.07
C GLN A 46 -9.12 -10.97 -0.54
N LEU A 47 -10.04 -10.37 0.19
CA LEU A 47 -10.03 -10.42 1.65
C LEU A 47 -10.27 -11.84 2.19
N ALA A 48 -11.17 -12.62 1.57
CA ALA A 48 -11.43 -14.00 1.95
C ALA A 48 -10.20 -14.89 1.81
N VAL A 49 -9.50 -14.80 0.68
CA VAL A 49 -8.26 -15.53 0.44
C VAL A 49 -7.17 -15.10 1.44
N THR A 50 -7.02 -13.80 1.65
CA THR A 50 -6.05 -13.25 2.61
C THR A 50 -6.34 -13.70 4.04
N ALA A 51 -7.62 -13.71 4.45
CA ALA A 51 -8.03 -14.16 5.78
C ALA A 51 -7.71 -15.65 6.06
N VAL A 52 -7.58 -16.47 5.03
CA VAL A 52 -7.16 -17.86 5.16
C VAL A 52 -5.64 -17.99 5.13
N ILE A 53 -4.99 -17.34 4.16
CA ILE A 53 -3.55 -17.50 3.92
C ILE A 53 -2.70 -16.87 5.03
N LEU A 54 -3.05 -15.65 5.49
CA LEU A 54 -2.21 -14.94 6.45
C LEU A 54 -2.08 -15.64 7.81
N PRO A 55 -3.16 -16.16 8.45
CA PRO A 55 -3.02 -16.89 9.71
C PRO A 55 -2.17 -18.16 9.55
N ILE A 56 -2.29 -18.86 8.43
CA ILE A 56 -1.48 -20.06 8.14
C ILE A 56 0.00 -19.64 8.00
N ALA A 57 0.28 -18.62 7.22
CA ALA A 57 1.65 -18.11 7.04
C ALA A 57 2.25 -17.63 8.35
N SER A 58 1.50 -16.88 9.16
CA SER A 58 1.93 -16.39 10.48
C SER A 58 2.29 -17.55 11.41
N SER A 59 1.46 -18.59 11.45
CA SER A 59 1.75 -19.78 12.27
C SER A 59 2.98 -20.55 11.79
N MET A 60 3.20 -20.65 10.48
CA MET A 60 4.38 -21.29 9.89
C MET A 60 5.67 -20.51 10.14
N LEU A 61 5.59 -19.18 10.22
CA LEU A 61 6.71 -18.30 10.50
C LEU A 61 7.01 -18.21 12.01
N GLY A 62 6.21 -18.86 12.87
CA GLY A 62 6.40 -18.85 14.33
C GLY A 62 6.12 -17.48 14.95
N GLU A 63 5.25 -16.67 14.34
CA GLU A 63 4.91 -15.37 14.90
C GLU A 63 4.13 -15.51 16.22
N PRO A 64 4.38 -14.65 17.21
CA PRO A 64 3.85 -14.82 18.57
C PRO A 64 2.34 -14.57 18.69
N GLY A 65 1.62 -14.33 17.59
CA GLY A 65 0.18 -14.07 17.61
C GLY A 65 -0.20 -12.81 18.40
N ILE A 66 -1.37 -12.83 19.06
CA ILE A 66 -1.86 -11.68 19.83
C ILE A 66 -1.16 -11.63 21.18
N VAL A 67 -0.23 -10.70 21.35
CA VAL A 67 0.56 -10.56 22.60
C VAL A 67 -0.15 -9.68 23.62
N SER A 68 -0.79 -8.60 23.19
CA SER A 68 -1.55 -7.71 24.07
C SER A 68 -2.67 -6.99 23.31
N ILE A 69 -3.80 -6.82 23.96
CA ILE A 69 -4.94 -6.06 23.43
C ILE A 69 -5.11 -4.80 24.27
N THR A 70 -4.67 -3.67 23.73
CA THR A 70 -4.90 -2.36 24.35
C THR A 70 -6.01 -1.62 23.59
N PRO A 71 -6.67 -0.62 24.21
CA PRO A 71 -7.67 0.20 23.52
C PRO A 71 -7.10 0.85 22.22
N LEU A 72 -5.84 1.24 22.21
CA LEU A 72 -5.17 1.79 21.03
C LEU A 72 -5.03 0.76 19.92
N VAL A 73 -4.70 -0.49 20.26
CA VAL A 73 -4.62 -1.61 19.29
C VAL A 73 -5.99 -1.88 18.70
N ILE A 74 -7.05 -1.90 19.52
CA ILE A 74 -8.43 -2.09 19.03
C ILE A 74 -8.82 -0.98 18.08
N LEU A 75 -8.59 0.29 18.44
CA LEU A 75 -8.89 1.44 17.59
C LEU A 75 -8.12 1.39 16.28
N GLY A 76 -6.82 1.03 16.35
CA GLY A 76 -5.97 0.82 15.18
C GLY A 76 -6.49 -0.28 14.27
N LEU A 77 -6.91 -1.40 14.81
CA LEU A 77 -7.50 -2.52 14.05
C LEU A 77 -8.82 -2.12 13.38
N ILE A 78 -9.70 -1.40 14.08
CA ILE A 78 -10.95 -0.90 13.50
C ILE A 78 -10.65 0.06 12.35
N TYR A 79 -9.74 1.02 12.55
CA TYR A 79 -9.31 1.96 11.51
C TYR A 79 -8.73 1.22 10.31
N GLN A 80 -7.78 0.31 10.55
CA GLN A 80 -7.12 -0.48 9.51
C GLN A 80 -8.11 -1.33 8.72
N SER A 81 -9.07 -1.96 9.38
CA SER A 81 -10.05 -2.83 8.74
C SER A 81 -11.13 -2.04 7.99
N ALA A 82 -11.77 -1.07 8.65
CA ALA A 82 -12.90 -0.36 8.08
C ALA A 82 -12.49 0.71 7.05
N ILE A 83 -11.45 1.49 7.35
CA ILE A 83 -11.05 2.60 6.49
C ILE A 83 -10.02 2.14 5.45
N VAL A 84 -8.93 1.52 5.89
CA VAL A 84 -7.82 1.19 4.99
C VAL A 84 -8.15 -0.06 4.14
N SER A 85 -8.53 -1.19 4.76
CA SER A 85 -8.73 -2.44 4.02
C SER A 85 -10.09 -2.52 3.31
N PHE A 86 -11.13 -1.89 3.82
CA PHE A 86 -12.44 -1.94 3.19
C PHE A 86 -12.72 -0.70 2.34
N ALA A 87 -12.87 0.48 2.95
CA ALA A 87 -13.31 1.66 2.24
C ALA A 87 -12.33 2.12 1.16
N SER A 88 -11.01 2.19 1.47
CA SER A 88 -10.00 2.63 0.51
C SER A 88 -9.83 1.66 -0.65
N TYR A 89 -9.80 0.35 -0.39
CA TYR A 89 -9.66 -0.64 -1.46
C TYR A 89 -10.92 -0.75 -2.30
N LEU A 90 -12.09 -0.62 -1.69
CA LEU A 90 -13.36 -0.57 -2.44
C LEU A 90 -13.38 0.64 -3.37
N ALA A 91 -12.98 1.81 -2.87
CA ALA A 91 -12.86 3.02 -3.68
C ALA A 91 -11.82 2.83 -4.81
N TRP A 92 -10.65 2.25 -4.51
CA TRP A 92 -9.62 1.97 -5.50
C TRP A 92 -10.13 1.04 -6.61
N PHE A 93 -10.74 -0.08 -6.27
CA PHE A 93 -11.28 -1.02 -7.27
C PHE A 93 -12.43 -0.40 -8.07
N TRP A 94 -13.27 0.40 -7.44
CA TRP A 94 -14.30 1.16 -8.15
C TRP A 94 -13.68 2.16 -9.14
N LEU A 95 -12.63 2.88 -8.75
CA LEU A 95 -11.90 3.78 -9.65
C LEU A 95 -11.27 3.03 -10.82
N LEU A 96 -10.70 1.85 -10.59
CA LEU A 96 -10.13 1.01 -11.65
C LEU A 96 -11.17 0.55 -12.67
N THR A 97 -12.45 0.44 -12.32
CA THR A 97 -13.52 0.14 -13.28
C THR A 97 -13.93 1.35 -14.13
N ARG A 98 -13.66 2.58 -13.64
CA ARG A 98 -14.10 3.83 -14.28
C ARG A 98 -12.98 4.55 -15.03
N TYR A 99 -11.75 4.46 -14.58
CA TYR A 99 -10.62 5.23 -15.07
C TYR A 99 -9.48 4.36 -15.54
N LEU A 100 -8.63 4.89 -16.41
CA LEU A 100 -7.40 4.21 -16.84
C LEU A 100 -6.44 4.05 -15.65
N ALA A 101 -5.86 2.86 -15.49
CA ALA A 101 -4.89 2.58 -14.43
C ALA A 101 -3.69 3.56 -14.44
N SER A 102 -3.24 3.95 -15.64
CA SER A 102 -2.16 4.93 -15.79
C SER A 102 -2.48 6.32 -15.25
N ARG A 103 -3.75 6.72 -15.26
CA ARG A 103 -4.19 7.99 -14.65
C ARG A 103 -4.24 7.87 -13.12
N LEU A 104 -4.67 6.73 -12.63
CA LEU A 104 -4.79 6.48 -11.19
C LEU A 104 -3.42 6.29 -10.53
N SER A 105 -2.45 5.69 -11.23
CA SER A 105 -1.10 5.51 -10.70
C SER A 105 -0.39 6.82 -10.37
N VAL A 106 -0.74 7.93 -11.05
CA VAL A 106 -0.20 9.26 -10.71
C VAL A 106 -0.57 9.65 -9.27
N PHE A 107 -1.79 9.34 -8.83
CA PHE A 107 -2.20 9.61 -7.45
C PHE A 107 -1.48 8.73 -6.43
N SER A 108 -1.07 7.51 -6.81
CA SER A 108 -0.30 6.62 -5.94
C SER A 108 1.07 7.21 -5.59
N PHE A 109 1.65 8.05 -6.44
CA PHE A 109 2.90 8.77 -6.14
C PHE A 109 2.75 9.82 -5.04
N LEU A 110 1.54 10.27 -4.75
CA LEU A 110 1.29 11.20 -3.64
C LEU A 110 1.32 10.51 -2.27
N THR A 111 1.11 9.19 -2.24
CA THR A 111 1.07 8.42 -0.97
C THR A 111 2.36 8.56 -0.15
N PRO A 112 3.58 8.40 -0.70
CA PRO A 112 4.81 8.62 0.05
C PRO A 112 4.93 10.06 0.56
N LEU A 113 4.48 11.05 -0.21
CA LEU A 113 4.53 12.45 0.20
C LEU A 113 3.64 12.72 1.40
N PHE A 114 2.40 12.20 1.38
CA PHE A 114 1.50 12.30 2.54
C PHE A 114 2.03 11.52 3.74
N GLY A 115 2.67 10.37 3.53
CA GLY A 115 3.32 9.60 4.58
C GLY A 115 4.40 10.40 5.30
N VAL A 116 5.26 11.08 4.55
CA VAL A 116 6.31 11.96 5.10
C VAL A 116 5.71 13.14 5.86
N VAL A 117 4.74 13.82 5.27
CA VAL A 117 4.07 14.95 5.94
C VAL A 117 3.44 14.49 7.25
N ALA A 118 2.75 13.35 7.24
CA ALA A 118 2.16 12.78 8.46
C ALA A 118 3.23 12.40 9.49
N GLY A 119 4.35 11.79 9.10
CA GLY A 119 5.47 11.46 9.97
C GLY A 119 6.06 12.69 10.65
N VAL A 120 6.28 13.77 9.89
CA VAL A 120 6.80 15.03 10.45
C VAL A 120 5.79 15.70 11.36
N VAL A 121 4.52 15.80 10.93
CA VAL A 121 3.49 16.58 11.67
C VAL A 121 2.97 15.83 12.90
N LEU A 122 2.73 14.51 12.78
CA LEU A 122 2.13 13.71 13.85
C LEU A 122 3.15 13.07 14.77
N LEU A 123 4.29 12.61 14.21
CA LEU A 123 5.31 11.87 14.95
C LEU A 123 6.55 12.71 15.25
N HIS A 124 6.59 13.98 14.81
CA HIS A 124 7.73 14.90 14.97
C HIS A 124 9.06 14.30 14.45
N GLU A 125 8.98 13.49 13.39
CA GLU A 125 10.17 12.89 12.79
C GLU A 125 11.04 13.95 12.11
N PRO A 126 12.38 13.91 12.28
CA PRO A 126 13.27 14.86 11.62
C PRO A 126 13.29 14.61 10.11
N LEU A 127 13.11 15.67 9.33
CA LEU A 127 13.25 15.62 7.88
C LEU A 127 14.71 15.31 7.51
N ARG A 128 14.94 14.13 6.97
CA ARG A 128 16.26 13.75 6.45
C ARG A 128 16.45 14.34 5.04
N PRO A 129 17.65 14.81 4.67
CA PRO A 129 17.93 15.35 3.32
C PRO A 129 17.59 14.37 2.18
N ALA A 130 17.68 13.07 2.44
CA ALA A 130 17.26 12.03 1.49
C ALA A 130 15.79 12.14 1.08
N PHE A 131 14.92 12.68 1.93
CA PHE A 131 13.52 12.93 1.61
C PHE A 131 13.32 13.99 0.53
N LEU A 132 14.13 15.04 0.54
CA LEU A 132 14.07 16.08 -0.49
C LEU A 132 14.39 15.49 -1.87
N GLY A 133 15.36 14.58 -1.92
CA GLY A 133 15.66 13.81 -3.14
C GLY A 133 14.51 12.94 -3.59
N ALA A 134 13.84 12.22 -2.67
CA ALA A 134 12.67 11.40 -2.99
C ALA A 134 11.51 12.25 -3.53
N VAL A 135 11.22 13.39 -2.90
CA VAL A 135 10.18 14.33 -3.36
C VAL A 135 10.48 14.84 -4.76
N ALA A 136 11.73 15.22 -5.03
CA ALA A 136 12.16 15.68 -6.36
C ALA A 136 12.00 14.59 -7.42
N LEU A 137 12.38 13.35 -7.11
CA LEU A 137 12.21 12.20 -8.01
C LEU A 137 10.74 11.88 -8.29
N VAL A 138 9.89 11.93 -7.28
CA VAL A 138 8.44 11.76 -7.44
C VAL A 138 7.85 12.87 -8.32
N GLY A 139 8.20 14.13 -8.05
CA GLY A 139 7.79 15.27 -8.86
C GLY A 139 8.20 15.14 -10.32
N LEU A 140 9.45 14.72 -10.58
CA LEU A 140 9.95 14.44 -11.91
C LEU A 140 9.17 13.30 -12.59
N GLY A 141 8.88 12.23 -11.88
CA GLY A 141 8.09 11.11 -12.39
C GLY A 141 6.68 11.53 -12.80
N ILE A 142 5.99 12.32 -11.97
CA ILE A 142 4.67 12.88 -12.28
C ILE A 142 4.75 13.79 -13.52
N TYR A 143 5.75 14.63 -13.60
CA TYR A 143 5.96 15.53 -14.72
C TYR A 143 6.15 14.75 -16.04
N LEU A 144 7.05 13.76 -16.06
CA LEU A 144 7.31 12.92 -17.23
C LEU A 144 6.05 12.15 -17.70
N VAL A 145 5.29 11.57 -16.79
CA VAL A 145 4.06 10.85 -17.14
C VAL A 145 3.00 11.78 -17.72
N ASN A 146 2.96 13.04 -17.31
CA ASN A 146 2.00 14.00 -17.85
C ASN A 146 2.42 14.61 -19.19
N GLN A 147 3.72 14.64 -19.51
CA GLN A 147 4.21 15.13 -20.81
C GLN A 147 3.90 14.19 -21.98
N THR A 148 3.75 12.90 -21.73
CA THR A 148 3.52 11.89 -22.79
C THR A 148 2.10 11.99 -23.43
N LYS A 149 1.35 13.06 -23.18
CA LYS A 149 -0.01 13.29 -23.66
C LYS A 149 -0.15 14.44 -24.68
N SER A 150 0.96 14.88 -25.25
CA SER A 150 0.92 15.83 -26.39
C SER A 150 1.07 15.13 -27.70
#